data_5d6e54090b537b4a2e9392aa061c198a
#
_entry.id   5d6e54090b537b4a2e9392aa061c198a
#
_cell.length_a   1.000
_cell.length_b   1.000
_cell.length_c   1.000
_cell.angle_alpha   90.00
_cell.angle_beta   90.00
_cell.angle_gamma   90.00
#
_symmetry.space_group_name_H-M   'P 1'
#
loop_
_entity.id
_entity.type
_entity.pdbx_description
1 polymer ?
#
loop_
_entity_poly.entity_id
_entity_poly.type
_entity_poly.pdbx_seq_one_letter_code
_entity_poly.pdbx_strand_id
1 'polypeptide(L)'
;MIIKRQIDIEDEVRKALLPYLTAYVRPLPAKYSLPNILITQAGGITSNTVDTFTVVIDARAETAVEAGETLRNAVGILKQTAKEQTTAIRNVVVNSSGSWGNDPVRPDLAMFSATLLITAHEENATLRRNNTCRK
;
A
#
# COMPACT_ATOMS: atom_id res chain seq x y z
N MET A 1 7.80 -23.75 -14.74
CA MET A 1 7.93 -22.54 -15.58
C MET A 1 8.19 -21.34 -14.69
N ILE A 2 9.17 -20.55 -15.03
CA ILE A 2 9.46 -19.30 -14.31
C ILE A 2 8.93 -18.14 -15.15
N ILE A 3 8.12 -17.31 -14.53
CA ILE A 3 7.56 -16.12 -15.18
C ILE A 3 7.96 -14.86 -14.40
N LYS A 4 7.87 -13.70 -15.06
CA LYS A 4 7.92 -12.41 -14.41
C LYS A 4 6.50 -11.87 -14.32
N ARG A 5 6.15 -11.32 -13.17
CA ARG A 5 4.81 -10.79 -12.94
C ARG A 5 4.86 -9.56 -12.04
N GLN A 6 3.76 -8.82 -12.03
CA GLN A 6 3.62 -7.71 -11.11
C GLN A 6 3.69 -8.22 -9.67
N ILE A 7 4.31 -7.44 -8.80
CA ILE A 7 4.29 -7.72 -7.37
C ILE A 7 2.90 -7.40 -6.80
N ASP A 8 2.61 -7.97 -5.64
CA ASP A 8 1.45 -7.56 -4.85
C ASP A 8 1.81 -6.26 -4.14
N ILE A 9 1.47 -5.13 -4.74
CA ILE A 9 1.88 -3.82 -4.22
C ILE A 9 1.26 -3.53 -2.86
N GLU A 10 0.04 -3.99 -2.61
CA GLU A 10 -0.59 -3.78 -1.30
C GLU A 10 0.21 -4.48 -0.21
N ASP A 11 0.65 -5.71 -0.47
CA ASP A 11 1.46 -6.47 0.48
C ASP A 11 2.84 -5.85 0.67
N GLU A 12 3.48 -5.40 -0.40
CA GLU A 12 4.79 -4.74 -0.32
C GLU A 12 4.72 -3.45 0.50
N VAL A 13 3.69 -2.64 0.29
CA VAL A 13 3.48 -1.42 1.07
C VAL A 13 3.22 -1.76 2.53
N ARG A 14 2.38 -2.76 2.77
CA ARG A 14 2.07 -3.19 4.14
C ARG A 14 3.32 -3.65 4.87
N LYS A 15 4.15 -4.46 4.23
CA LYS A 15 5.41 -4.96 4.83
C LYS A 15 6.35 -3.81 5.17
N ALA A 16 6.42 -2.79 4.33
CA ALA A 16 7.26 -1.63 4.59
C ALA A 16 6.78 -0.83 5.79
N LEU A 17 5.47 -0.74 6.01
CA LEU A 17 4.89 0.05 7.09
C LEU A 17 4.82 -0.70 8.43
N LEU A 18 4.63 -2.03 8.40
CA LEU A 18 4.37 -2.83 9.60
C LEU A 18 5.39 -2.68 10.73
N PRO A 19 6.71 -2.52 10.48
CA PRO A 19 7.66 -2.33 11.58
C PRO A 19 7.40 -1.07 12.41
N TYR A 20 6.68 -0.10 11.86
CA TYR A 20 6.51 1.21 12.48
C TYR A 20 5.05 1.59 12.72
N LEU A 21 4.12 1.10 11.90
CA LEU A 21 2.72 1.49 11.93
C LEU A 21 1.82 0.27 11.81
N THR A 22 0.60 0.39 12.33
CA THR A 22 -0.43 -0.61 12.09
C THR A 22 -0.99 -0.40 10.70
N ALA A 23 -0.85 -1.39 9.84
CA ALA A 23 -1.26 -1.29 8.44
C ALA A 23 -2.10 -2.50 8.04
N TYR A 24 -3.18 -2.24 7.33
CA TYR A 24 -4.11 -3.26 6.86
C TYR A 24 -4.28 -3.16 5.35
N VAL A 25 -4.56 -4.30 4.73
CA VAL A 25 -5.08 -4.35 3.37
C VAL A 25 -6.56 -4.69 3.44
N ARG A 26 -7.30 -4.46 2.35
CA ARG A 26 -8.74 -4.75 2.35
C ARG A 26 -9.03 -6.25 2.46
N PRO A 27 -10.10 -6.64 3.15
CA PRO A 27 -11.02 -5.80 3.90
C PRO A 27 -10.46 -5.41 5.26
N LEU A 28 -10.86 -4.23 5.74
CA LEU A 28 -10.50 -3.80 7.09
C LEU A 28 -11.15 -4.77 8.08
N PRO A 29 -10.40 -5.31 9.06
CA PRO A 29 -10.99 -6.23 10.02
C PRO A 29 -12.06 -5.54 10.86
N ALA A 30 -13.03 -6.32 11.34
CA ALA A 30 -14.11 -5.79 12.18
C ALA A 30 -13.59 -5.12 13.44
N LYS A 31 -12.53 -5.68 14.01
CA LYS A 31 -11.81 -5.08 15.13
C LYS A 31 -10.45 -4.67 14.65
N TYR A 32 -10.12 -3.41 14.82
CA TYR A 32 -8.83 -2.87 14.36
C TYR A 32 -8.27 -1.91 15.39
N SER A 33 -6.94 -1.81 15.39
CA SER A 33 -6.22 -0.87 16.24
C SER A 33 -6.16 0.50 15.60
N LEU A 34 -6.08 1.54 16.40
CA LEU A 34 -5.93 2.92 15.98
C LEU A 34 -4.67 3.50 16.61
N PRO A 35 -3.92 4.37 15.93
CA PRO A 35 -4.13 4.77 14.52
C PRO A 35 -3.76 3.66 13.56
N ASN A 36 -4.32 3.66 12.37
CA ASN A 36 -3.97 2.68 11.36
C ASN A 36 -3.93 3.27 9.96
N ILE A 37 -3.34 2.50 9.05
CA ILE A 37 -3.32 2.79 7.61
C ILE A 37 -4.05 1.66 6.90
N LEU A 38 -4.98 2.01 6.02
CA LEU A 38 -5.59 1.06 5.09
C LEU A 38 -5.02 1.31 3.71
N ILE A 39 -4.55 0.24 3.07
CA ILE A 39 -3.85 0.29 1.79
C ILE A 39 -4.77 -0.25 0.70
N THR A 40 -4.93 0.49 -0.39
CA THR A 40 -5.77 0.08 -1.51
C THR A 40 -5.07 0.37 -2.82
N GLN A 41 -4.91 -0.63 -3.67
CA GLN A 41 -4.45 -0.41 -5.03
C GLN A 41 -5.63 0.08 -5.86
N ALA A 42 -5.47 1.25 -6.51
CA ALA A 42 -6.54 1.88 -7.29
C ALA A 42 -6.28 1.80 -8.80
N GLY A 43 -5.23 1.13 -9.22
CA GLY A 43 -4.88 0.97 -10.62
C GLY A 43 -3.38 0.91 -10.82
N GLY A 44 -2.94 0.95 -12.07
CA GLY A 44 -1.54 0.91 -12.38
C GLY A 44 -1.29 0.85 -13.87
N ILE A 45 -0.02 1.09 -14.25
CA ILE A 45 0.45 1.01 -15.62
C ILE A 45 1.62 0.04 -15.64
N THR A 46 1.57 -0.94 -16.53
CA THR A 46 2.65 -1.90 -16.71
C THR A 46 3.53 -1.47 -17.87
N SER A 47 4.84 -1.50 -17.67
CA SER A 47 5.82 -1.30 -18.73
C SER A 47 6.69 -2.55 -18.84
N ASN A 48 7.67 -2.50 -19.76
CA ASN A 48 8.52 -3.68 -20.00
C ASN A 48 9.47 -4.00 -18.85
N THR A 49 9.80 -3.02 -18.02
CA THR A 49 10.84 -3.18 -17.00
C THR A 49 10.34 -2.89 -15.59
N VAL A 50 9.40 -1.97 -15.46
CA VAL A 50 8.86 -1.57 -14.17
C VAL A 50 7.37 -1.33 -14.30
N ASP A 51 6.68 -1.45 -13.17
CA ASP A 51 5.25 -1.18 -13.07
C ASP A 51 5.05 0.05 -12.21
N THR A 52 4.08 0.87 -12.57
CA THR A 52 3.67 2.01 -11.75
C THR A 52 2.27 1.76 -11.25
N PHE A 53 2.12 1.80 -9.94
CA PHE A 53 0.85 1.51 -9.26
C PHE A 53 0.28 2.79 -8.68
N THR A 54 -1.03 2.95 -8.79
CA THR A 54 -1.75 3.97 -8.03
C THR A 54 -2.23 3.32 -6.75
N VAL A 55 -1.75 3.82 -5.62
CA VAL A 55 -2.07 3.27 -4.30
C VAL A 55 -2.66 4.38 -3.44
N VAL A 56 -3.81 4.11 -2.86
CA VAL A 56 -4.45 5.02 -1.90
C VAL A 56 -4.15 4.51 -0.50
N ILE A 57 -3.68 5.40 0.36
CA ILE A 57 -3.51 5.08 1.78
C ILE A 57 -4.42 5.99 2.59
N ASP A 58 -5.19 5.37 3.49
CA ASP A 58 -6.11 6.07 4.37
C ASP A 58 -5.63 5.92 5.80
N ALA A 59 -5.31 7.03 6.45
CA ALA A 59 -4.91 7.05 7.86
C ALA A 59 -6.12 7.37 8.72
N ARG A 60 -6.45 6.49 9.64
CA ARG A 60 -7.55 6.64 10.60
C ARG A 60 -7.00 6.81 12.00
N ALA A 61 -7.59 7.71 12.75
CA ALA A 61 -7.24 7.93 14.14
C ALA A 61 -8.40 8.57 14.87
N GLU A 62 -8.30 8.66 16.19
CA GLU A 62 -9.33 9.29 17.01
C GLU A 62 -9.37 10.80 16.82
N THR A 63 -8.25 11.42 16.45
CA THR A 63 -8.16 12.86 16.22
C THR A 63 -7.58 13.17 14.84
N ALA A 64 -7.90 14.35 14.32
CA ALA A 64 -7.38 14.80 13.03
C ALA A 64 -5.86 14.97 13.07
N VAL A 65 -5.31 15.47 14.18
CA VAL A 65 -3.86 15.66 14.33
C VAL A 65 -3.14 14.30 14.24
N GLU A 66 -3.64 13.31 14.94
CA GLU A 66 -3.04 11.98 14.94
C GLU A 66 -3.16 11.31 13.57
N ALA A 67 -4.30 11.44 12.91
CA ALA A 67 -4.49 10.88 11.57
C ALA A 67 -3.54 11.52 10.56
N GLY A 68 -3.41 12.84 10.59
CA GLY A 68 -2.49 13.56 9.70
C GLY A 68 -1.04 13.19 9.95
N GLU A 69 -0.64 13.05 11.21
CA GLU A 69 0.71 12.63 11.57
C GLU A 69 0.99 11.21 11.09
N THR A 70 0.04 10.31 11.28
CA THR A 70 0.15 8.92 10.81
C THR A 70 0.33 8.87 9.30
N LEU A 71 -0.41 9.68 8.55
CA LEU A 71 -0.28 9.74 7.11
C LEU A 71 1.10 10.24 6.69
N ARG A 72 1.58 11.32 7.30
CA ARG A 72 2.92 11.85 6.99
C ARG A 72 4.01 10.84 7.29
N ASN A 73 3.88 10.12 8.39
CA ASN A 73 4.84 9.07 8.74
C ASN A 73 4.82 7.95 7.71
N ALA A 74 3.65 7.51 7.29
CA ALA A 74 3.53 6.46 6.28
C ALA A 74 4.20 6.86 4.96
N VAL A 75 3.94 8.07 4.49
CA VAL A 75 4.55 8.58 3.25
C VAL A 75 6.07 8.66 3.39
N GLY A 76 6.54 9.14 4.53
CA GLY A 76 7.99 9.24 4.80
C GLY A 76 8.66 7.88 4.81
N ILE A 77 8.04 6.89 5.45
CA ILE A 77 8.56 5.51 5.49
C ILE A 77 8.66 4.94 4.07
N LEU A 78 7.63 5.11 3.26
CA LEU A 78 7.63 4.57 1.89
C LEU A 78 8.68 5.25 1.02
N LYS A 79 8.86 6.56 1.14
CA LYS A 79 9.90 7.28 0.42
C LYS A 79 11.30 6.80 0.83
N GLN A 80 11.51 6.60 2.12
CA GLN A 80 12.79 6.09 2.61
C GLN A 80 13.04 4.67 2.14
N THR A 81 12.01 3.82 2.15
CA THR A 81 12.11 2.45 1.64
C THR A 81 12.56 2.44 0.18
N ALA A 82 12.00 3.34 -0.63
CA ALA A 82 12.38 3.44 -2.04
C ALA A 82 13.85 3.85 -2.19
N LYS A 83 14.34 4.77 -1.35
CA LYS A 83 15.74 5.19 -1.38
C LYS A 83 16.71 4.07 -1.03
N GLU A 84 16.33 3.23 -0.06
CA GLU A 84 17.19 2.15 0.41
C GLU A 84 17.29 1.01 -0.58
N GLN A 85 16.30 0.86 -1.45
CA GLN A 85 16.25 -0.16 -2.49
C GLN A 85 16.39 -1.58 -1.94
N THR A 86 15.90 -1.82 -0.73
CA THR A 86 15.92 -3.14 -0.10
C THR A 86 14.69 -3.97 -0.44
N THR A 87 13.70 -3.37 -1.09
CA THR A 87 12.47 -4.03 -1.52
C THR A 87 12.30 -3.82 -3.02
N ALA A 88 11.18 -4.29 -3.57
CA ALA A 88 10.86 -4.07 -4.97
C ALA A 88 10.49 -2.61 -5.28
N ILE A 89 10.14 -1.83 -4.27
CA ILE A 89 9.73 -0.43 -4.44
C ILE A 89 10.94 0.42 -4.81
N ARG A 90 10.83 1.19 -5.91
CA ARG A 90 11.92 2.01 -6.43
C ARG A 90 11.66 3.49 -6.39
N ASN A 91 10.41 3.90 -6.44
CA ASN A 91 10.07 5.32 -6.38
C ASN A 91 8.68 5.50 -5.81
N VAL A 92 8.48 6.57 -5.05
CA VAL A 92 7.19 6.93 -4.47
C VAL A 92 6.95 8.40 -4.72
N VAL A 93 5.90 8.72 -5.45
CA VAL A 93 5.50 10.10 -5.75
C VAL A 93 4.12 10.33 -5.14
N VAL A 94 3.98 11.41 -4.38
CA VAL A 94 2.69 11.80 -3.84
C VAL A 94 1.92 12.53 -4.93
N ASN A 95 0.86 11.90 -5.43
CA ASN A 95 0.02 12.50 -6.46
C ASN A 95 -1.03 13.43 -5.86
N SER A 96 -1.56 13.06 -4.71
CA SER A 96 -2.53 13.86 -3.98
C SER A 96 -2.44 13.49 -2.51
N SER A 97 -2.38 14.48 -1.62
CA SER A 97 -2.26 14.21 -0.19
C SER A 97 -3.13 15.14 0.62
N GLY A 98 -3.40 14.73 1.87
CA GLY A 98 -4.04 15.57 2.84
C GLY A 98 -5.55 15.76 2.65
N SER A 99 -6.19 14.88 1.89
CA SER A 99 -7.64 14.90 1.81
C SER A 99 -8.21 14.46 3.15
N TRP A 100 -8.72 15.42 3.90
CA TRP A 100 -9.25 15.20 5.24
C TRP A 100 -10.76 14.95 5.21
N GLY A 101 -11.21 14.09 6.11
CA GLY A 101 -12.63 13.84 6.28
C GLY A 101 -12.87 12.96 7.48
N ASN A 102 -14.09 12.48 7.61
CA ASN A 102 -14.42 11.49 8.60
C ASN A 102 -14.54 10.13 7.93
N ASP A 103 -14.28 9.08 8.71
CA ASP A 103 -14.48 7.72 8.21
C ASP A 103 -15.97 7.53 7.86
N PRO A 104 -16.30 7.12 6.63
CA PRO A 104 -17.71 6.95 6.24
C PRO A 104 -18.47 5.93 7.09
N VAL A 105 -17.79 4.92 7.62
CA VAL A 105 -18.40 3.87 8.44
C VAL A 105 -18.43 4.27 9.92
N ARG A 106 -17.40 4.96 10.36
CA ARG A 106 -17.25 5.43 11.74
C ARG A 106 -17.02 6.94 11.74
N PRO A 107 -18.09 7.76 11.63
CA PRO A 107 -17.92 9.21 11.51
C PRO A 107 -17.25 9.89 12.71
N ASP A 108 -17.14 9.19 13.83
CA ASP A 108 -16.41 9.66 14.99
C ASP A 108 -14.89 9.61 14.83
N LEU A 109 -14.41 8.93 13.79
CA LEU A 109 -12.98 8.84 13.50
C LEU A 109 -12.56 9.83 12.42
N ALA A 110 -11.40 10.44 12.62
CA ALA A 110 -10.78 11.28 11.60
C ALA A 110 -10.04 10.41 10.58
N MET A 111 -10.05 10.83 9.33
CA MET A 111 -9.38 10.11 8.26
C MET A 111 -8.68 11.09 7.34
N PHE A 112 -7.40 10.86 7.07
CA PHE A 112 -6.63 11.55 6.03
C PHE A 112 -6.23 10.56 4.97
N SER A 113 -6.34 10.95 3.71
CA SER A 113 -6.03 10.09 2.58
C SER A 113 -4.96 10.70 1.70
N ALA A 114 -4.16 9.85 1.10
CA ALA A 114 -3.18 10.23 0.08
C ALA A 114 -3.23 9.24 -1.06
N THR A 115 -3.04 9.74 -2.28
CA THR A 115 -2.87 8.90 -3.46
C THR A 115 -1.42 8.95 -3.88
N LEU A 116 -0.81 7.79 -4.00
CA LEU A 116 0.61 7.65 -4.31
C LEU A 116 0.77 6.95 -5.66
N LEU A 117 1.78 7.35 -6.39
CA LEU A 117 2.27 6.62 -7.55
C LEU A 117 3.54 5.90 -7.12
N ILE A 118 3.52 4.58 -7.13
CA ILE A 118 4.64 3.76 -6.66
C ILE A 118 5.15 2.96 -7.83
N THR A 119 6.44 3.15 -8.15
CA THR A 119 7.12 2.39 -9.17
C THR A 119 7.87 1.25 -8.52
N ALA A 120 7.69 0.04 -9.05
CA ALA A 120 8.29 -1.16 -8.48
C ALA A 120 8.70 -2.13 -9.59
N HIS A 121 9.70 -2.96 -9.28
CA HIS A 121 10.13 -4.02 -10.17
C HIS A 121 9.17 -5.21 -10.12
N GLU A 122 9.11 -5.94 -11.23
CA GLU A 122 8.42 -7.21 -11.28
C GLU A 122 9.15 -8.24 -10.42
N GLU A 123 8.44 -9.28 -10.07
CA GLU A 123 9.01 -10.42 -9.35
C GLU A 123 9.04 -11.67 -10.25
N ASN A 124 9.92 -12.60 -9.90
CA ASN A 124 9.93 -13.93 -10.52
C ASN A 124 8.99 -14.84 -9.74
N ALA A 125 8.23 -15.65 -10.46
CA ALA A 125 7.38 -16.65 -9.85
C ALA A 125 7.54 -17.97 -10.58
N THR A 126 7.56 -19.06 -9.83
CA THR A 126 7.63 -20.41 -10.38
C THR A 126 6.23 -21.01 -10.39
N LEU A 127 5.77 -21.38 -11.58
CA LEU A 127 4.46 -22.00 -11.73
C LEU A 127 4.62 -23.49 -11.97
N ARG A 128 3.76 -24.26 -11.33
CA ARG A 128 3.65 -25.69 -11.59
C ARG A 128 2.60 -25.91 -12.66
N ARG A 129 2.87 -26.91 -13.52
CA ARG A 129 1.84 -27.34 -14.46
C ARG A 129 0.66 -27.90 -13.69
N ASN A 130 -0.54 -27.51 -14.06
CA ASN A 130 -1.73 -28.05 -13.46
C ASN A 130 -1.96 -29.48 -13.95
N ASN A 131 -1.98 -30.44 -13.04
CA ASN A 131 -2.17 -31.86 -13.35
C ASN A 131 -3.59 -32.35 -13.10
N THR A 132 -4.47 -31.48 -12.61
CA THR A 132 -5.81 -31.92 -12.24
C THR A 132 -6.67 -32.27 -13.44
N CYS A 133 -6.34 -31.77 -14.62
CA CYS A 133 -7.08 -32.01 -15.86
C CYS A 133 -6.55 -33.21 -16.64
N ARG A 134 -5.55 -33.87 -16.16
CA ARG A 134 -4.95 -35.01 -16.83
C ARG A 134 -5.81 -36.22 -16.68
N LYS A 135 -5.84 -36.96 -17.68
CA LYS A 135 -6.58 -38.14 -17.53
C LYS A 135 -6.80 -38.91 -18.62
#